data_573029cd30d35ea1ee7aa814549d5bb1
#
_entry.id   573029cd30d35ea1ee7aa814549d5bb1
#
_cell.length_a   1.000
_cell.length_b   1.000
_cell.length_c   1.000
_cell.angle_alpha   90.00
_cell.angle_beta   90.00
_cell.angle_gamma   90.00
#
_symmetry.space_group_name_H-M   'P 1'
#
loop_
_entity.id
_entity.type
_entity.pdbx_description
1 polymer ?
#
loop_
_entity_poly.entity_id
_entity_poly.type
_entity_poly.pdbx_seq_one_letter_code
_entity_poly.pdbx_strand_id
1 'polypeptide(L)'
;MKQKLTKLLCSVFLVAFAIPAIAQSSGGSSTRTITGKVTDSEGAPIIGAVVMASQREATTTNSEGRYTLAVQSPDAVLRFSCMGYRPRSENTAGRTVVDVSLETDNQLLEDVVVVGYGVQKKVNLTGSVASIDFSKTSES
;
A
#
# COMPACT_ATOMS: atom_id res chain seq x y z
N MET A 1 -6.52 27.60 73.26
CA MET A 1 -6.10 28.20 71.96
C MET A 1 -5.32 27.29 71.04
N LYS A 2 -4.56 26.35 71.55
CA LYS A 2 -3.75 25.43 70.73
C LYS A 2 -4.57 24.43 69.88
N GLN A 3 -5.73 23.97 70.35
CA GLN A 3 -6.59 23.03 69.63
C GLN A 3 -7.33 23.62 68.42
N LYS A 4 -7.62 24.93 68.45
CA LYS A 4 -8.27 25.62 67.32
C LYS A 4 -7.31 25.84 66.17
N LEU A 5 -6.04 26.04 66.47
CA LEU A 5 -4.99 26.26 65.48
C LEU A 5 -4.69 24.96 64.72
N THR A 6 -4.68 23.82 65.45
CA THR A 6 -4.42 22.49 64.84
C THR A 6 -5.55 22.06 63.93
N LYS A 7 -6.80 22.37 64.28
CA LYS A 7 -7.96 22.09 63.41
C LYS A 7 -7.98 22.97 62.15
N LEU A 8 -7.51 24.22 62.27
CA LEU A 8 -7.40 25.14 61.17
C LEU A 8 -6.29 24.71 60.17
N LEU A 9 -5.15 24.23 60.72
CA LEU A 9 -4.04 23.72 59.93
C LEU A 9 -4.44 22.41 59.19
N CYS A 10 -5.16 21.51 59.85
CA CYS A 10 -5.66 20.29 59.20
C CYS A 10 -6.68 20.58 58.09
N SER A 11 -7.52 21.62 58.26
CA SER A 11 -8.50 21.99 57.23
C SER A 11 -7.84 22.61 56.02
N VAL A 12 -6.75 23.36 56.16
CA VAL A 12 -6.01 23.95 55.05
C VAL A 12 -5.22 22.87 54.31
N PHE A 13 -4.75 21.82 54.99
CA PHE A 13 -3.99 20.71 54.36
C PHE A 13 -4.88 19.76 53.56
N LEU A 14 -6.18 19.67 53.87
CA LEU A 14 -7.10 18.78 53.15
C LEU A 14 -7.59 19.38 51.84
N VAL A 15 -7.52 20.69 51.63
CA VAL A 15 -7.96 21.39 50.42
C VAL A 15 -6.87 21.39 49.32
N ALA A 16 -5.59 21.19 49.71
CA ALA A 16 -4.47 21.24 48.76
C ALA A 16 -4.27 19.95 47.93
N PHE A 17 -5.09 18.89 48.15
CA PHE A 17 -4.90 17.60 47.47
C PHE A 17 -6.00 17.28 46.44
N ALA A 18 -6.83 18.25 46.07
CA ALA A 18 -7.69 18.12 44.88
C ALA A 18 -6.88 18.50 43.63
N ILE A 19 -5.89 17.70 43.28
CA ILE A 19 -5.30 17.73 41.95
C ILE A 19 -6.40 17.21 41.04
N PRO A 20 -6.91 18.02 40.08
CA PRO A 20 -7.75 17.43 39.04
C PRO A 20 -6.88 16.39 38.31
N ALA A 21 -7.25 15.13 38.39
CA ALA A 21 -6.74 14.13 37.51
C ALA A 21 -7.11 14.65 36.11
N ILE A 22 -6.15 15.32 35.46
CA ILE A 22 -6.21 15.54 34.02
C ILE A 22 -6.25 14.13 33.47
N ALA A 23 -7.45 13.69 33.12
CA ALA A 23 -7.63 12.50 32.28
C ALA A 23 -6.84 12.78 31.02
N GLN A 24 -5.61 12.26 30.97
CA GLN A 24 -4.90 12.11 29.72
C GLN A 24 -5.79 11.16 28.91
N SER A 25 -6.65 11.76 28.08
CA SER A 25 -7.18 11.04 26.94
C SER A 25 -5.95 10.72 26.08
N SER A 26 -5.31 9.60 26.41
CA SER A 26 -4.49 8.89 25.46
C SER A 26 -5.43 8.67 24.29
N GLY A 27 -5.27 9.50 23.25
CA GLY A 27 -5.83 9.26 21.94
C GLY A 27 -5.28 7.90 21.51
N GLY A 28 -5.90 6.85 21.99
CA GLY A 28 -5.60 5.50 21.59
C GLY A 28 -5.89 5.46 20.12
N SER A 29 -4.85 5.46 19.31
CA SER A 29 -4.94 5.02 17.93
C SER A 29 -5.53 3.61 18.02
N SER A 30 -6.83 3.49 17.83
CA SER A 30 -7.49 2.18 17.84
C SER A 30 -7.02 1.43 16.62
N THR A 31 -5.92 0.72 16.78
CA THR A 31 -5.39 -0.18 15.76
C THR A 31 -6.44 -1.24 15.49
N ARG A 32 -6.94 -1.27 14.28
CA ARG A 32 -7.91 -2.27 13.82
C ARG A 32 -7.21 -3.27 12.91
N THR A 33 -7.49 -4.54 13.11
CA THR A 33 -6.99 -5.60 12.25
C THR A 33 -7.99 -5.85 11.12
N ILE A 34 -7.51 -5.78 9.89
CA ILE A 34 -8.24 -6.12 8.68
C ILE A 34 -7.68 -7.41 8.13
N THR A 35 -8.57 -8.30 7.77
CA THR A 35 -8.24 -9.59 7.14
C THR A 35 -8.96 -9.70 5.81
N GLY A 36 -8.52 -10.62 4.96
CA GLY A 36 -9.20 -10.89 3.70
C GLY A 36 -8.42 -11.85 2.83
N LYS A 37 -8.96 -12.11 1.66
CA LYS A 37 -8.39 -12.96 0.64
C LYS A 37 -8.21 -12.20 -0.67
N VAL A 38 -7.08 -12.38 -1.32
CA VAL A 38 -6.79 -11.86 -2.65
C VAL A 38 -6.81 -13.01 -3.64
N THR A 39 -7.65 -12.89 -4.66
CA THR A 39 -7.80 -13.88 -5.73
C THR A 39 -7.61 -13.24 -7.08
N ASP A 40 -7.44 -14.05 -8.10
CA ASP A 40 -7.52 -13.60 -9.48
C ASP A 40 -8.98 -13.60 -10.00
N SER A 41 -9.16 -13.29 -11.27
CA SER A 41 -10.46 -13.30 -11.94
C SER A 41 -11.11 -14.69 -12.03
N GLU A 42 -10.33 -15.75 -11.89
CA GLU A 42 -10.78 -17.14 -11.90
C GLU A 42 -11.07 -17.71 -10.52
N GLY A 43 -10.77 -16.90 -9.46
CA GLY A 43 -10.97 -17.28 -8.06
C GLY A 43 -9.77 -18.00 -7.43
N ALA A 44 -8.66 -18.15 -8.15
CA ALA A 44 -7.45 -18.74 -7.60
C ALA A 44 -6.75 -17.77 -6.63
N PRO A 45 -6.15 -18.25 -5.52
CA PRO A 45 -5.50 -17.40 -4.55
C PRO A 45 -4.19 -16.80 -5.11
N ILE A 46 -3.99 -15.50 -4.91
CA ILE A 46 -2.75 -14.83 -5.30
C ILE A 46 -1.80 -14.79 -4.12
N ILE A 47 -0.66 -15.45 -4.27
CA ILE A 47 0.41 -15.55 -3.27
C ILE A 47 1.37 -14.37 -3.42
N GLY A 48 1.80 -13.77 -2.31
CA GLY A 48 2.79 -12.70 -2.32
C GLY A 48 2.27 -11.36 -2.85
N ALA A 49 0.94 -11.19 -2.98
CA ALA A 49 0.36 -9.90 -3.27
C ALA A 49 0.62 -8.93 -2.11
N VAL A 50 1.08 -7.73 -2.42
CA VAL A 50 1.30 -6.67 -1.44
C VAL A 50 0.00 -5.97 -1.16
N VAL A 51 -0.36 -5.88 0.12
CA VAL A 51 -1.53 -5.13 0.63
C VAL A 51 -1.01 -3.99 1.49
N MET A 52 -1.36 -2.78 1.15
CA MET A 52 -0.83 -1.57 1.73
C MET A 52 -1.95 -0.58 2.07
N ALA A 53 -2.02 -0.11 3.31
CA ALA A 53 -2.92 0.97 3.72
C ALA A 53 -2.20 2.33 3.74
N SER A 54 -0.92 2.31 4.13
CA SER A 54 -0.04 3.49 4.15
C SER A 54 1.42 3.03 3.95
N GLN A 55 2.37 3.96 3.89
CA GLN A 55 3.79 3.61 3.75
C GLN A 55 4.34 2.76 4.91
N ARG A 56 3.70 2.79 6.07
CA ARG A 56 4.10 2.05 7.27
C ARG A 56 3.24 0.82 7.55
N GLU A 57 2.10 0.71 6.90
CA GLU A 57 1.11 -0.34 7.11
C GLU A 57 1.00 -1.16 5.84
N ALA A 58 1.81 -2.19 5.73
CA ALA A 58 1.85 -3.10 4.59
C ALA A 58 2.04 -4.54 5.06
N THR A 59 1.49 -5.48 4.28
CA THR A 59 1.63 -6.92 4.46
C THR A 59 1.62 -7.62 3.11
N THR A 60 1.86 -8.93 3.10
CA THR A 60 1.76 -9.77 1.91
C THR A 60 0.81 -10.94 2.14
N THR A 61 0.22 -11.42 1.06
CA THR A 61 -0.64 -12.60 1.12
C THR A 61 0.18 -13.89 1.27
N ASN A 62 -0.38 -14.84 2.02
CA ASN A 62 0.19 -16.18 2.24
C ASN A 62 -0.12 -17.14 1.07
N SER A 63 0.22 -18.43 1.23
CA SER A 63 -0.03 -19.49 0.24
C SER A 63 -1.51 -19.71 -0.10
N GLU A 64 -2.42 -19.29 0.76
CA GLU A 64 -3.87 -19.36 0.53
C GLU A 64 -4.45 -18.05 -0.02
N GLY A 65 -3.59 -17.05 -0.32
CA GLY A 65 -3.99 -15.73 -0.75
C GLY A 65 -4.58 -14.87 0.38
N ARG A 66 -4.44 -15.27 1.65
CA ARG A 66 -4.96 -14.54 2.80
C ARG A 66 -3.95 -13.53 3.33
N TYR A 67 -4.45 -12.41 3.83
CA TYR A 67 -3.66 -11.37 4.47
C TYR A 67 -4.27 -10.94 5.80
N THR A 68 -3.43 -10.36 6.63
CA THR A 68 -3.80 -9.71 7.89
C THR A 68 -3.00 -8.41 7.98
N LEU A 69 -3.68 -7.29 8.12
CA LEU A 69 -3.08 -5.95 8.18
C LEU A 69 -3.67 -5.16 9.34
N ALA A 70 -2.80 -4.62 10.19
CA ALA A 70 -3.19 -3.70 11.25
C ALA A 70 -3.19 -2.27 10.68
N VAL A 71 -4.31 -1.55 10.82
CA VAL A 71 -4.48 -0.18 10.37
C VAL A 71 -4.93 0.72 11.51
N GLN A 72 -4.52 1.98 11.48
CA GLN A 72 -4.88 2.96 12.51
C GLN A 72 -6.17 3.71 12.19
N SER A 73 -6.61 3.69 10.93
CA SER A 73 -7.81 4.39 10.49
C SER A 73 -8.94 3.40 10.20
N PRO A 74 -10.18 3.67 10.66
CA PRO A 74 -11.33 2.82 10.34
C PRO A 74 -11.72 2.85 8.86
N ASP A 75 -11.42 3.96 8.17
CA ASP A 75 -11.72 4.18 6.74
C ASP A 75 -10.43 4.17 5.90
N ALA A 76 -9.56 3.21 6.16
CA ALA A 76 -8.33 3.06 5.40
C ALA A 76 -8.63 2.62 3.94
N VAL A 77 -7.88 3.17 3.00
CA VAL A 77 -7.87 2.69 1.62
C VAL A 77 -6.76 1.67 1.48
N LEU A 78 -7.12 0.43 1.20
CA LEU A 78 -6.18 -0.66 0.95
C LEU A 78 -5.82 -0.69 -0.53
N ARG A 79 -4.53 -0.66 -0.82
CA ARG A 79 -4.01 -0.85 -2.17
C ARG A 79 -3.43 -2.25 -2.30
N PHE A 80 -3.91 -2.98 -3.28
CA PHE A 80 -3.47 -4.32 -3.62
C PHE A 80 -2.61 -4.27 -4.87
N SER A 81 -1.45 -4.91 -4.84
CA SER A 81 -0.52 -4.94 -5.96
C SER A 81 0.19 -6.29 -6.02
N CYS A 82 0.26 -6.88 -7.21
CA CYS A 82 1.02 -8.10 -7.48
C CYS A 82 1.61 -8.02 -8.89
N MET A 83 2.79 -8.60 -9.09
CA MET A 83 3.41 -8.64 -10.42
C MET A 83 2.55 -9.45 -11.39
N GLY A 84 2.28 -8.89 -12.58
CA GLY A 84 1.41 -9.49 -13.59
C GLY A 84 -0.09 -9.24 -13.39
N TYR A 85 -0.46 -8.42 -12.39
CA TYR A 85 -1.84 -8.04 -12.12
C TYR A 85 -1.99 -6.52 -12.04
N ARG A 86 -3.15 -6.03 -12.42
CA ARG A 86 -3.50 -4.61 -12.29
C ARG A 86 -3.68 -4.25 -10.83
N PRO A 87 -3.05 -3.17 -10.35
CA PRO A 87 -3.22 -2.72 -8.98
C PRO A 87 -4.66 -2.25 -8.75
N ARG A 88 -5.22 -2.62 -7.60
CA ARG A 88 -6.58 -2.26 -7.21
C ARG A 88 -6.58 -1.61 -5.84
N SER A 89 -7.47 -0.64 -5.63
CA SER A 89 -7.68 0.02 -4.34
C SER A 89 -9.10 -0.20 -3.87
N GLU A 90 -9.26 -0.56 -2.59
CA GLU A 90 -10.54 -0.77 -1.93
C GLU A 90 -10.61 -0.01 -0.62
N ASN A 91 -11.73 0.66 -0.36
CA ASN A 91 -11.96 1.32 0.91
C ASN A 91 -12.51 0.31 1.92
N THR A 92 -11.96 0.30 3.12
CA THR A 92 -12.43 -0.58 4.20
C THR A 92 -13.84 -0.23 4.66
N ALA A 93 -14.21 1.06 4.64
CA ALA A 93 -15.52 1.56 5.07
C ALA A 93 -16.00 0.94 6.40
N GLY A 94 -15.07 0.86 7.37
CA GLY A 94 -15.35 0.27 8.68
C GLY A 94 -15.41 -1.28 8.71
N ARG A 95 -15.23 -1.96 7.57
CA ARG A 95 -15.19 -3.44 7.50
C ARG A 95 -13.88 -3.98 8.05
N THR A 96 -13.95 -5.15 8.68
CA THR A 96 -12.78 -5.89 9.17
C THR A 96 -12.35 -6.99 8.22
N VAL A 97 -13.21 -7.37 7.27
CA VAL A 97 -12.93 -8.35 6.23
C VAL A 97 -13.10 -7.69 4.87
N VAL A 98 -12.05 -7.72 4.05
CA VAL A 98 -12.04 -7.16 2.70
C VAL A 98 -11.40 -8.17 1.75
N ASP A 99 -12.23 -8.83 0.95
CA ASP A 99 -11.80 -9.74 -0.10
C ASP A 99 -11.72 -9.00 -1.43
N VAL A 100 -10.68 -9.28 -2.22
CA VAL A 100 -10.41 -8.56 -3.46
C VAL A 100 -10.01 -9.55 -4.56
N SER A 101 -10.55 -9.32 -5.77
CA SER A 101 -10.12 -9.98 -6.98
C SER A 101 -9.29 -9.03 -7.83
N LEU A 102 -8.11 -9.46 -8.28
CA LEU A 102 -7.22 -8.71 -9.17
C LEU A 102 -7.35 -9.26 -10.60
N GLU A 103 -7.31 -8.36 -11.56
CA GLU A 103 -7.29 -8.69 -12.97
C GLU A 103 -5.85 -8.84 -13.47
N THR A 104 -5.61 -9.81 -14.33
CA THR A 104 -4.32 -10.01 -14.98
C THR A 104 -4.00 -8.81 -15.88
N ASP A 105 -2.78 -8.31 -15.80
CA ASP A 105 -2.31 -7.23 -16.67
C ASP A 105 -1.61 -7.80 -17.89
N ASN A 106 -2.38 -8.02 -18.94
CA ASN A 106 -1.87 -8.56 -20.20
C ASN A 106 -1.10 -7.53 -21.05
N GLN A 107 -1.19 -6.24 -20.70
CA GLN A 107 -0.54 -5.18 -21.50
C GLN A 107 0.98 -5.18 -21.39
N LEU A 108 1.53 -5.65 -20.29
CA LEU A 108 2.98 -5.70 -20.09
C LEU A 108 3.70 -6.68 -21.03
N LEU A 109 3.00 -7.71 -21.53
CA LEU A 109 3.58 -8.70 -22.43
C LEU A 109 3.50 -8.29 -23.90
N GLU A 110 2.51 -7.50 -24.31
CA GLU A 110 2.35 -7.02 -25.67
C GLU A 110 3.32 -5.89 -26.03
N ASP A 111 3.58 -4.96 -25.12
CA ASP A 111 4.48 -3.84 -25.35
C ASP A 111 5.94 -4.26 -25.56
N VAL A 112 6.41 -5.30 -24.87
CA VAL A 112 7.78 -5.81 -25.02
C VAL A 112 7.99 -6.47 -26.38
N VAL A 113 7.01 -7.17 -26.92
CA VAL A 113 7.08 -7.85 -28.22
C VAL A 113 7.05 -6.85 -29.37
N VAL A 114 6.21 -5.80 -29.28
CA VAL A 114 6.07 -4.76 -30.32
C VAL A 114 7.33 -3.89 -30.41
N VAL A 115 7.94 -3.50 -29.31
CA VAL A 115 9.18 -2.70 -29.30
C VAL A 115 10.37 -3.47 -29.88
N GLY A 116 10.53 -4.76 -29.57
CA GLY A 116 11.59 -5.60 -30.14
C GLY A 116 11.47 -5.76 -31.66
N TYR A 117 10.27 -5.87 -32.16
CA TYR A 117 10.02 -6.04 -33.61
C TYR A 117 10.21 -4.74 -34.40
N GLY A 118 9.87 -3.58 -33.82
CA GLY A 118 10.04 -2.27 -34.46
C GLY A 118 11.49 -1.86 -34.68
N VAL A 119 12.39 -2.25 -33.80
CA VAL A 119 13.83 -1.93 -33.90
C VAL A 119 14.49 -2.67 -35.07
N GLN A 120 14.13 -3.89 -35.36
CA GLN A 120 14.69 -4.67 -36.45
C GLN A 120 14.37 -4.10 -37.83
N LYS A 121 13.22 -3.50 -38.02
CA LYS A 121 12.84 -2.86 -39.28
C LYS A 121 13.67 -1.62 -39.60
N LYS A 122 14.10 -0.87 -38.61
CA LYS A 122 14.94 0.32 -38.81
C LYS A 122 16.36 -0.03 -39.24
N VAL A 123 16.90 -1.13 -38.75
CA VAL A 123 18.26 -1.59 -39.15
C VAL A 123 18.28 -1.97 -40.62
N ASN A 124 17.25 -2.59 -41.11
CA ASN A 124 17.18 -2.99 -42.54
C ASN A 124 17.09 -1.80 -43.51
N LEU A 125 16.47 -0.71 -43.10
CA LEU A 125 16.40 0.53 -43.90
C LEU A 125 17.75 1.25 -43.98
N THR A 126 18.57 1.18 -42.93
CA THR A 126 19.88 1.78 -42.91
C THR A 126 20.86 1.00 -43.78
N GLY A 127 20.75 -0.31 -43.85
CA GLY A 127 21.58 -1.15 -44.71
C GLY A 127 21.34 -0.97 -46.18
N SER A 128 20.11 -0.68 -46.60
CA SER A 128 19.79 -0.47 -48.00
C SER A 128 20.23 0.91 -48.55
N VAL A 129 20.37 1.89 -47.71
CA VAL A 129 20.87 3.22 -48.11
C VAL A 129 22.38 3.22 -48.29
N ALA A 130 23.11 2.44 -47.54
CA ALA A 130 24.56 2.33 -47.67
C ALA A 130 25.03 1.63 -48.96
N SER A 131 24.20 0.80 -49.53
CA SER A 131 24.57 0.06 -50.78
C SER A 131 24.39 0.87 -52.04
N ILE A 132 23.73 1.97 -52.03
CA ILE A 132 23.45 2.79 -53.25
C ILE A 132 24.61 3.73 -53.58
N ASP A 133 25.36 4.21 -52.57
CA ASP A 133 26.40 5.19 -52.81
C ASP A 133 27.73 4.60 -53.33
N PHE A 134 27.97 3.31 -53.16
CA PHE A 134 29.21 2.70 -53.62
C PHE A 134 29.23 2.35 -55.13
N SER A 135 28.10 2.26 -55.74
CA SER A 135 28.04 1.92 -57.17
C SER A 135 28.27 3.14 -58.08
N LYS A 136 28.20 4.35 -57.57
CA LYS A 136 28.40 5.58 -58.33
C LYS A 136 29.86 6.06 -58.38
N THR A 137 30.72 5.53 -57.54
CA THR A 137 32.09 6.02 -57.45
C THR A 137 33.09 5.25 -58.31
N SER A 138 32.64 4.18 -58.99
CA SER A 138 33.53 3.34 -59.81
C SER A 138 33.47 3.64 -61.32
N GLU A 139 32.75 4.68 -61.75
CA GLU A 139 32.71 5.08 -63.17
C GLU A 139 33.28 6.47 -63.39
N SER A 140 34.52 6.67 -62.93
CA SER A 140 35.31 7.84 -63.32
C SER A 140 36.74 7.47 -63.51
#